data_c55f4d60564de57e29b768c422f542b7
#
_entry.id   c55f4d60564de57e29b768c422f542b7
#
_cell.length_a   1.000
_cell.length_b   1.000
_cell.length_c   1.000
_cell.angle_alpha   90.00
_cell.angle_beta   90.00
_cell.angle_gamma   90.00
#
_symmetry.space_group_name_H-M   'P 1'
#
loop_
_entity.id
_entity.type
_entity.pdbx_description
1 polymer ?
#
loop_
_entity_poly.entity_id
_entity_poly.type
_entity_poly.pdbx_seq_one_letter_code
_entity_poly.pdbx_strand_id
1 'polypeptide(L)'
;SEMCIRDRAYSMTGWRIGYAAGPVEIIGPMSNIQSQSTSNPSSISQEAAEEALTGPQDFVQMMSNDFEQRHHFVVDGLNAIKGIHCTPSQGTFYCFANIQQAISDLDGISNDVEFATFLLEECGVAVVPGSAFGLEGYMRISFANSRDNLTAALAKLKAVLG
;
A
#
# COMPACT_ATOMS: atom_id res chain seq x y z
N SER A 1 10.49 16.23 13.45
CA SER A 1 10.23 16.58 12.05
C SER A 1 9.18 15.62 11.51
N GLU A 2 7.97 16.09 11.31
CA GLU A 2 6.92 15.27 10.70
C GLU A 2 6.92 15.51 9.20
N MET A 3 7.49 14.56 8.46
CA MET A 3 7.25 14.46 7.03
C MET A 3 5.90 13.76 6.85
N CYS A 4 4.83 14.53 6.77
CA CYS A 4 3.48 13.98 6.63
C CYS A 4 3.14 13.82 5.16
N ILE A 5 3.16 12.59 4.65
CA ILE A 5 2.60 12.24 3.35
C ILE A 5 1.07 12.20 3.53
N ARG A 6 0.41 13.35 3.55
CA ARG A 6 -1.04 13.47 3.78
C ARG A 6 -1.87 13.18 2.53
N ASP A 7 -1.27 13.07 1.37
CA ASP A 7 -1.94 12.67 0.14
C ASP A 7 -2.74 11.36 0.27
N ARG A 8 -2.28 10.44 1.14
CA ARG A 8 -2.92 9.14 1.38
C ARG A 8 -4.14 9.23 2.29
N ALA A 9 -4.08 10.03 3.37
CA ALA A 9 -5.19 10.19 4.29
C ALA A 9 -6.43 10.81 3.62
N TYR A 10 -6.20 11.66 2.62
CA TYR A 10 -7.25 12.31 1.84
C TYR A 10 -7.50 11.66 0.47
N SER A 11 -6.92 10.49 0.21
CA SER A 11 -6.99 9.80 -1.10
C SER A 11 -6.50 10.65 -2.28
N MET A 12 -5.54 11.54 -2.03
CA MET A 12 -5.03 12.56 -2.97
C MET A 12 -3.74 12.15 -3.68
N THR A 13 -3.44 10.87 -3.81
CA THR A 13 -2.17 10.39 -4.41
C THR A 13 -1.99 10.86 -5.86
N GLY A 14 -3.07 10.98 -6.63
CA GLY A 14 -3.07 11.49 -8.01
C GLY A 14 -2.79 12.99 -8.12
N TRP A 15 -3.02 13.77 -7.06
CA TRP A 15 -2.77 15.21 -7.04
C TRP A 15 -1.28 15.58 -6.93
N ARG A 16 -0.42 14.61 -6.64
CA ARG A 16 1.05 14.74 -6.56
C ARG A 16 1.50 15.88 -5.65
N ILE A 17 0.91 16.01 -4.47
CA ILE A 17 1.19 17.03 -3.48
C ILE A 17 1.51 16.41 -2.12
N GLY A 18 2.43 17.03 -1.40
CA GLY A 18 2.76 16.74 -0.02
C GLY A 18 3.33 18.00 0.62
N TYR A 19 3.43 18.03 1.94
CA TYR A 19 4.08 19.12 2.64
C TYR A 19 5.01 18.61 3.74
N ALA A 20 5.98 19.44 4.09
CA ALA A 20 6.87 19.22 5.22
C ALA A 20 6.82 20.45 6.12
N ALA A 21 6.81 20.21 7.44
CA ALA A 21 6.93 21.25 8.45
C ALA A 21 8.08 20.90 9.42
N GLY A 22 8.82 21.89 9.87
CA GLY A 22 9.95 21.68 10.77
C GLY A 22 10.74 22.97 11.04
N PRO A 23 11.89 22.86 11.72
CA PRO A 23 12.78 23.99 11.97
C PRO A 23 13.22 24.68 10.66
N VAL A 24 13.34 26.01 10.70
CA VAL A 24 13.71 26.83 9.53
C VAL A 24 15.07 26.43 8.93
N GLU A 25 15.98 25.96 9.76
CA GLU A 25 17.31 25.49 9.37
C GLU A 25 17.26 24.26 8.46
N ILE A 26 16.17 23.49 8.51
CA ILE A 26 15.91 22.31 7.65
C ILE A 26 15.01 22.71 6.47
N ILE A 27 13.89 23.36 6.74
CA ILE A 27 12.89 23.68 5.70
C ILE A 27 13.42 24.72 4.72
N GLY A 28 14.22 25.69 5.17
CA GLY A 28 14.82 26.69 4.28
C GLY A 28 15.70 26.08 3.18
N PRO A 29 16.72 25.28 3.49
CA PRO A 29 17.52 24.55 2.49
C PRO A 29 16.68 23.61 1.60
N MET A 30 15.70 22.90 2.16
CA MET A 30 14.78 22.04 1.38
C MET A 30 14.01 22.86 0.33
N SER A 31 13.48 24.01 0.71
CA SER A 31 12.76 24.93 -0.20
C SER A 31 13.68 25.43 -1.33
N ASN A 32 14.94 25.76 -1.02
CA ASN A 32 15.90 26.17 -2.03
C ASN A 32 16.21 25.06 -3.04
N ILE A 33 16.41 23.81 -2.58
CA ILE A 33 16.63 22.65 -3.44
C ILE A 33 15.38 22.39 -4.30
N GLN A 34 14.20 22.41 -3.68
CA GLN A 34 12.92 22.21 -4.37
C GLN A 34 12.73 23.22 -5.50
N SER A 35 12.99 24.50 -5.25
CA SER A 35 12.85 25.57 -6.24
C SER A 35 13.75 25.41 -7.46
N GLN A 36 14.92 24.78 -7.29
CA GLN A 36 15.89 24.55 -8.38
C GLN A 36 15.66 23.21 -9.12
N SER A 37 14.92 22.27 -8.52
CA SER A 37 14.68 20.94 -9.12
C SER A 37 13.31 20.83 -9.79
N THR A 38 12.23 20.91 -9.02
CA THR A 38 10.85 20.70 -9.49
C THR A 38 10.00 21.96 -9.38
N SER A 39 10.56 23.09 -8.97
CA SER A 39 9.88 24.35 -8.70
C SER A 39 8.86 24.25 -7.58
N ASN A 40 7.59 24.06 -7.89
CA ASN A 40 6.50 23.94 -6.92
C ASN A 40 5.35 23.07 -7.50
N PRO A 41 4.46 22.54 -6.62
CA PRO A 41 3.27 21.82 -7.07
C PRO A 41 2.32 22.72 -7.87
N SER A 42 1.43 22.08 -8.63
CA SER A 42 0.33 22.79 -9.31
C SER A 42 -0.50 23.60 -8.31
N SER A 43 -0.90 24.84 -8.69
CA SER A 43 -1.77 25.69 -7.86
C SER A 43 -3.11 25.02 -7.55
N ILE A 44 -3.69 24.29 -8.51
CA ILE A 44 -4.92 23.52 -8.30
C ILE A 44 -4.75 22.48 -7.20
N SER A 45 -3.60 21.78 -7.18
CA SER A 45 -3.28 20.80 -6.12
C SER A 45 -3.08 21.49 -4.77
N GLN A 46 -2.54 22.70 -4.73
CA GLN A 46 -2.36 23.45 -3.49
C GLN A 46 -3.70 23.87 -2.89
N GLU A 47 -4.63 24.43 -3.68
CA GLU A 47 -5.98 24.77 -3.26
C GLU A 47 -6.75 23.53 -2.75
N ALA A 48 -6.66 22.41 -3.48
CA ALA A 48 -7.28 21.16 -3.06
C ALA A 48 -6.69 20.63 -1.73
N ALA A 49 -5.38 20.80 -1.50
CA ALA A 49 -4.74 20.40 -0.26
C ALA A 49 -5.12 21.33 0.90
N GLU A 50 -5.28 22.61 0.65
CA GLU A 50 -5.77 23.59 1.65
C GLU A 50 -7.18 23.22 2.10
N GLU A 51 -8.11 22.99 1.16
CA GLU A 51 -9.46 22.52 1.48
C GLU A 51 -9.47 21.20 2.23
N ALA A 52 -8.64 20.23 1.83
CA ALA A 52 -8.52 18.95 2.53
C ALA A 52 -8.05 19.11 3.99
N LEU A 53 -7.19 20.09 4.28
CA LEU A 53 -6.64 20.32 5.62
C LEU A 53 -7.55 21.19 6.51
N THR A 54 -8.28 22.12 5.92
CA THR A 54 -9.08 23.12 6.65
C THR A 54 -10.57 22.79 6.65
N GLY A 55 -11.04 22.00 5.70
CA GLY A 55 -12.43 21.57 5.56
C GLY A 55 -12.84 20.50 6.59
N PRO A 56 -14.08 19.97 6.48
CA PRO A 56 -14.58 18.92 7.38
C PRO A 56 -13.72 17.66 7.39
N GLN A 57 -13.43 17.11 8.58
CA GLN A 57 -12.55 15.95 8.75
C GLN A 57 -13.29 14.61 8.92
N ASP A 58 -14.61 14.60 8.95
CA ASP A 58 -15.43 13.38 9.13
C ASP A 58 -15.13 12.31 8.09
N PHE A 59 -14.82 12.75 6.87
CA PHE A 59 -14.41 11.88 5.75
C PHE A 59 -13.16 11.05 6.09
N VAL A 60 -12.17 11.63 6.76
CA VAL A 60 -10.92 10.93 7.11
C VAL A 60 -11.21 9.79 8.07
N GLN A 61 -12.06 10.02 9.09
CA GLN A 61 -12.44 8.98 10.03
C GLN A 61 -13.26 7.86 9.36
N MET A 62 -14.19 8.23 8.48
CA MET A 62 -14.99 7.26 7.72
C MET A 62 -14.08 6.36 6.85
N MET A 63 -13.14 6.95 6.13
CA MET A 63 -12.18 6.22 5.29
C MET A 63 -11.27 5.33 6.14
N SER A 64 -10.77 5.82 7.27
CA SER A 64 -9.93 5.03 8.18
C SER A 64 -10.64 3.77 8.66
N ASN A 65 -11.89 3.90 9.09
CA ASN A 65 -12.71 2.77 9.54
C ASN A 65 -12.95 1.73 8.42
N ASP A 66 -13.23 2.21 7.20
CA ASP A 66 -13.43 1.31 6.04
C ASP A 66 -12.13 0.58 5.68
N PHE A 67 -10.98 1.28 5.68
CA PHE A 67 -9.68 0.65 5.42
C PHE A 67 -9.29 -0.35 6.52
N GLU A 68 -9.61 -0.09 7.78
CA GLU A 68 -9.39 -1.03 8.88
C GLU A 68 -10.18 -2.33 8.68
N GLN A 69 -11.46 -2.22 8.28
CA GLN A 69 -12.28 -3.39 7.98
C GLN A 69 -11.75 -4.19 6.78
N ARG A 70 -11.29 -3.52 5.72
CA ARG A 70 -10.66 -4.18 4.57
C ARG A 70 -9.35 -4.85 4.96
N HIS A 71 -8.55 -4.20 5.80
CA HIS A 71 -7.30 -4.73 6.31
C HIS A 71 -7.53 -6.04 7.07
N HIS A 72 -8.42 -6.07 8.06
CA HIS A 72 -8.74 -7.28 8.82
C HIS A 72 -9.22 -8.39 7.89
N PHE A 73 -10.12 -8.08 6.97
CA PHE A 73 -10.63 -9.05 6.01
C PHE A 73 -9.51 -9.67 5.15
N VAL A 74 -8.57 -8.87 4.66
CA VAL A 74 -7.47 -9.38 3.81
C VAL A 74 -6.48 -10.16 4.65
N VAL A 75 -6.14 -9.71 5.86
CA VAL A 75 -5.24 -10.43 6.78
C VAL A 75 -5.82 -11.80 7.13
N ASP A 76 -7.09 -11.86 7.53
CA ASP A 76 -7.77 -13.11 7.87
C ASP A 76 -7.85 -14.05 6.65
N GLY A 77 -8.18 -13.49 5.47
CA GLY A 77 -8.24 -14.23 4.23
C GLY A 77 -6.89 -14.81 3.80
N LEU A 78 -5.81 -14.06 3.93
CA LEU A 78 -4.45 -14.52 3.63
C LEU A 78 -4.00 -15.61 4.62
N ASN A 79 -4.26 -15.43 5.92
CA ASN A 79 -3.91 -16.40 6.95
C ASN A 79 -4.74 -17.71 6.87
N ALA A 80 -5.85 -17.71 6.14
CA ALA A 80 -6.63 -18.90 5.85
C ALA A 80 -6.11 -19.71 4.65
N ILE A 81 -5.04 -19.25 3.98
CA ILE A 81 -4.39 -19.93 2.86
C ILE A 81 -3.14 -20.63 3.38
N LYS A 82 -2.99 -21.89 3.07
CA LYS A 82 -1.82 -22.69 3.48
C LYS A 82 -0.50 -22.08 2.99
N GLY A 83 0.47 -21.98 3.86
CA GLY A 83 1.81 -21.48 3.52
C GLY A 83 1.94 -19.96 3.45
N ILE A 84 0.87 -19.21 3.71
CA ILE A 84 0.90 -17.74 3.82
C ILE A 84 0.73 -17.32 5.28
N HIS A 85 1.55 -16.38 5.72
CA HIS A 85 1.43 -15.77 7.03
C HIS A 85 1.52 -14.24 6.94
N CYS A 86 0.45 -13.56 7.33
CA CYS A 86 0.33 -12.10 7.32
C CYS A 86 0.14 -11.57 8.74
N THR A 87 1.11 -10.79 9.23
CA THR A 87 0.98 -10.07 10.50
C THR A 87 0.17 -8.78 10.27
N PRO A 88 -0.83 -8.50 11.12
CA PRO A 88 -1.58 -7.24 11.04
C PRO A 88 -0.66 -6.03 11.21
N SER A 89 -0.86 -5.00 10.39
CA SER A 89 -0.17 -3.71 10.49
C SER A 89 -1.09 -2.66 11.13
N GLN A 90 -0.49 -1.61 11.71
CA GLN A 90 -1.25 -0.52 12.33
C GLN A 90 -1.55 0.64 11.38
N GLY A 91 -1.30 0.45 10.09
CA GLY A 91 -1.53 1.51 9.09
C GLY A 91 -1.20 1.04 7.67
N THR A 92 -1.18 1.98 6.75
CA THR A 92 -1.02 1.76 5.30
C THR A 92 -2.27 1.18 4.62
N PHE A 93 -2.17 0.85 3.34
CA PHE A 93 -3.24 0.26 2.53
C PHE A 93 -2.80 -1.03 1.85
N TYR A 94 -1.77 -1.67 2.37
CA TYR A 94 -1.26 -2.97 1.88
C TYR A 94 -0.87 -3.88 3.04
N CYS A 95 -0.98 -5.17 2.80
CA CYS A 95 -0.42 -6.23 3.63
C CYS A 95 0.93 -6.66 3.09
N PHE A 96 1.82 -7.09 3.98
CA PHE A 96 3.12 -7.65 3.64
C PHE A 96 3.22 -9.04 4.25
N ALA A 97 2.94 -10.05 3.45
CA ALA A 97 2.77 -11.43 3.89
C ALA A 97 4.01 -12.27 3.62
N ASN A 98 4.40 -13.11 4.57
CA ASN A 98 5.40 -14.17 4.39
C ASN A 98 4.78 -15.28 3.53
N ILE A 99 5.50 -15.69 2.48
CA ILE A 99 5.09 -16.72 1.52
C ILE A 99 6.15 -17.82 1.33
N GLN A 100 7.16 -17.89 2.19
CA GLN A 100 8.27 -18.84 2.07
C GLN A 100 7.77 -20.29 2.01
N GLN A 101 6.80 -20.63 2.85
CA GLN A 101 6.22 -21.98 2.86
C GLN A 101 5.40 -22.23 1.57
N ALA A 102 4.63 -21.26 1.11
CA ALA A 102 3.86 -21.38 -0.14
C ALA A 102 4.79 -21.58 -1.35
N ILE A 103 5.92 -20.86 -1.40
CA ILE A 103 6.95 -21.08 -2.42
C ILE A 103 7.51 -22.50 -2.35
N SER A 104 7.84 -22.99 -1.14
CA SER A 104 8.40 -24.31 -0.96
C SER A 104 7.45 -25.47 -1.29
N ASP A 105 6.14 -25.22 -1.21
CA ASP A 105 5.09 -26.19 -1.52
C ASP A 105 4.77 -26.28 -3.02
N LEU A 106 5.33 -25.37 -3.86
CA LEU A 106 5.11 -25.33 -5.30
C LEU A 106 6.31 -25.81 -6.10
N ASP A 107 6.09 -26.77 -7.00
CA ASP A 107 7.15 -27.27 -7.90
C ASP A 107 7.49 -26.22 -8.96
N GLY A 108 8.79 -25.97 -9.14
CA GLY A 108 9.30 -25.08 -10.19
C GLY A 108 9.31 -23.58 -9.82
N ILE A 109 8.95 -23.21 -8.58
CA ILE A 109 9.01 -21.84 -8.06
C ILE A 109 10.04 -21.79 -6.93
N SER A 110 11.03 -20.92 -7.07
CA SER A 110 12.17 -20.87 -6.13
C SER A 110 12.32 -19.55 -5.38
N ASN A 111 11.60 -18.49 -5.78
CA ASN A 111 11.70 -17.17 -5.18
C ASN A 111 10.38 -16.39 -5.30
N ASP A 112 10.31 -15.24 -4.61
CA ASP A 112 9.12 -14.38 -4.54
C ASP A 112 8.78 -13.69 -5.87
N VAL A 113 9.74 -13.49 -6.77
CA VAL A 113 9.52 -12.91 -8.11
C VAL A 113 8.80 -13.93 -9.00
N GLU A 114 9.30 -15.18 -9.02
CA GLU A 114 8.65 -16.28 -9.73
C GLU A 114 7.24 -16.56 -9.18
N PHE A 115 7.09 -16.50 -7.85
CA PHE A 115 5.79 -16.65 -7.19
C PHE A 115 4.81 -15.53 -7.60
N ALA A 116 5.25 -14.28 -7.65
CA ALA A 116 4.40 -13.16 -8.10
C ALA A 116 3.98 -13.30 -9.57
N THR A 117 4.89 -13.79 -10.44
CA THR A 117 4.62 -14.10 -11.84
C THR A 117 3.60 -15.23 -11.97
N PHE A 118 3.81 -16.32 -11.21
CA PHE A 118 2.88 -17.46 -11.15
C PHE A 118 1.47 -17.02 -10.75
N LEU A 119 1.31 -16.21 -9.69
CA LEU A 119 -0.01 -15.72 -9.30
C LEU A 119 -0.68 -14.85 -10.36
N LEU A 120 0.10 -14.06 -11.09
CA LEU A 120 -0.43 -13.23 -12.17
C LEU A 120 -0.91 -14.09 -13.35
N GLU A 121 -0.15 -15.10 -13.75
CA GLU A 121 -0.45 -15.97 -14.90
C GLU A 121 -1.58 -16.95 -14.60
N GLU A 122 -1.55 -17.62 -13.44
CA GLU A 122 -2.50 -18.69 -13.12
C GLU A 122 -3.85 -18.18 -12.59
N CYS A 123 -3.87 -17.08 -11.85
CA CYS A 123 -5.11 -16.59 -11.27
C CYS A 123 -5.42 -15.10 -11.52
N GLY A 124 -4.55 -14.37 -12.23
CA GLY A 124 -4.74 -12.95 -12.53
C GLY A 124 -4.71 -12.06 -11.29
N VAL A 125 -3.97 -12.46 -10.24
CA VAL A 125 -3.78 -11.65 -9.04
C VAL A 125 -2.39 -11.04 -9.05
N ALA A 126 -2.32 -9.72 -9.23
CA ALA A 126 -1.06 -8.98 -9.22
C ALA A 126 -0.63 -8.65 -7.78
N VAL A 127 0.57 -9.07 -7.42
CA VAL A 127 1.24 -8.74 -6.15
C VAL A 127 2.63 -8.18 -6.43
N VAL A 128 3.26 -7.56 -5.45
CA VAL A 128 4.64 -7.09 -5.58
C VAL A 128 5.54 -7.99 -4.74
N PRO A 129 6.60 -8.57 -5.34
CA PRO A 129 7.53 -9.42 -4.58
C PRO A 129 8.25 -8.63 -3.48
N GLY A 130 8.52 -9.27 -2.36
CA GLY A 130 9.14 -8.65 -1.20
C GLY A 130 10.59 -8.25 -1.44
N SER A 131 11.30 -8.95 -2.32
CA SER A 131 12.65 -8.60 -2.77
C SER A 131 12.76 -7.17 -3.32
N ALA A 132 11.69 -6.64 -3.93
CA ALA A 132 11.61 -5.24 -4.36
C ALA A 132 11.69 -4.24 -3.18
N PHE A 133 11.50 -4.72 -1.95
CA PHE A 133 11.59 -3.96 -0.69
C PHE A 133 12.74 -4.47 0.21
N GLY A 134 13.64 -5.30 -0.33
CA GLY A 134 14.79 -5.84 0.38
C GLY A 134 14.49 -7.03 1.29
N LEU A 135 13.35 -7.71 1.15
CA LEU A 135 12.97 -8.87 1.96
C LEU A 135 12.38 -9.98 1.10
N GLU A 136 13.23 -10.94 0.72
CA GLU A 136 12.83 -12.12 -0.05
C GLU A 136 11.88 -13.04 0.73
N GLY A 137 11.06 -13.81 0.00
CA GLY A 137 10.08 -14.73 0.60
C GLY A 137 8.84 -14.04 1.16
N TYR A 138 8.61 -12.79 0.76
CA TYR A 138 7.42 -12.02 1.10
C TYR A 138 6.70 -11.53 -0.15
N MET A 139 5.43 -11.16 0.00
CA MET A 139 4.67 -10.44 -1.03
C MET A 139 3.93 -9.26 -0.43
N ARG A 140 3.82 -8.19 -1.21
CA ARG A 140 2.96 -7.04 -0.88
C ARG A 140 1.67 -7.10 -1.70
N ILE A 141 0.54 -7.09 -1.02
CA ILE A 141 -0.79 -7.00 -1.63
C ILE A 141 -1.51 -5.75 -1.14
N SER A 142 -2.12 -4.98 -2.07
CA SER A 142 -2.89 -3.79 -1.74
C SER A 142 -4.33 -4.16 -1.43
N PHE A 143 -4.90 -3.59 -0.36
CA PHE A 143 -6.34 -3.68 -0.07
C PHE A 143 -7.11 -2.38 -0.39
N ALA A 144 -6.46 -1.41 -1.06
CA ALA A 144 -7.12 -0.23 -1.61
C ALA A 144 -7.93 -0.58 -2.87
N ASN A 145 -8.94 -1.45 -2.70
CA ASN A 145 -9.80 -1.96 -3.77
C ASN A 145 -11.22 -2.22 -3.22
N SER A 146 -12.18 -2.50 -4.10
CA SER A 146 -13.53 -2.86 -3.67
C SER A 146 -13.54 -4.18 -2.90
N ARG A 147 -14.52 -4.36 -2.01
CA ARG A 147 -14.69 -5.59 -1.25
C ARG A 147 -14.87 -6.81 -2.15
N ASP A 148 -15.61 -6.65 -3.25
CA ASP A 148 -15.87 -7.72 -4.22
C ASP A 148 -14.57 -8.18 -4.90
N ASN A 149 -13.72 -7.24 -5.33
CA ASN A 149 -12.43 -7.56 -5.93
C ASN A 149 -11.48 -8.24 -4.92
N LEU A 150 -11.47 -7.79 -3.66
CA LEU A 150 -10.67 -8.43 -2.61
C LEU A 150 -11.16 -9.84 -2.33
N THR A 151 -12.48 -10.06 -2.27
CA THR A 151 -13.08 -11.38 -2.10
C THR A 151 -12.71 -12.30 -3.26
N ALA A 152 -12.84 -11.82 -4.49
CA ALA A 152 -12.46 -12.58 -5.68
C ALA A 152 -10.97 -12.94 -5.71
N ALA A 153 -10.10 -11.99 -5.34
CA ALA A 153 -8.66 -12.23 -5.29
C ALA A 153 -8.30 -13.30 -4.25
N LEU A 154 -8.84 -13.21 -3.03
CA LEU A 154 -8.60 -14.21 -1.97
C LEU A 154 -9.12 -15.60 -2.36
N ALA A 155 -10.30 -15.67 -3.01
CA ALA A 155 -10.83 -16.92 -3.50
C ALA A 155 -9.95 -17.57 -4.56
N LYS A 156 -9.41 -16.79 -5.50
CA LYS A 156 -8.48 -17.23 -6.53
C LYS A 156 -7.15 -17.72 -5.94
N LEU A 157 -6.57 -16.95 -5.00
CA LEU A 157 -5.35 -17.36 -4.29
C LEU A 157 -5.56 -18.68 -3.58
N LYS A 158 -6.68 -18.84 -2.87
CA LYS A 158 -7.01 -20.08 -2.18
C LYS A 158 -7.21 -21.27 -3.12
N ALA A 159 -7.78 -21.04 -4.31
CA ALA A 159 -7.99 -22.11 -5.30
C ALA A 159 -6.69 -22.63 -5.91
N VAL A 160 -5.66 -21.78 -6.02
CA VAL A 160 -4.37 -22.11 -6.66
C VAL A 160 -3.36 -22.63 -5.63
N LEU A 161 -3.43 -22.18 -4.38
CA LEU A 161 -2.46 -22.54 -3.33
C LEU A 161 -2.96 -23.64 -2.36
N GLY A 162 -4.25 -23.94 -2.37
CA GLY A 162 -4.86 -25.01 -1.56
C GLY A 162 -5.49 -24.51 -0.25
#